data_6cd3b9e75697ec4eb489ec595386b42a
#
_entry.id   6cd3b9e75697ec4eb489ec595386b42a
#
_cell.length_a   1.000
_cell.length_b   1.000
_cell.length_c   1.000
_cell.angle_alpha   90.00
_cell.angle_beta   90.00
_cell.angle_gamma   90.00
#
_symmetry.space_group_name_H-M   'P 1'
#
loop_
_entity.id
_entity.type
_entity.pdbx_description
1 polymer ?
#
loop_
_entity_poly.entity_id
_entity_poly.type
_entity_poly.pdbx_seq_one_letter_code
_entity_poly.pdbx_strand_id
1 'polypeptide(L)'
;ESGLLVSRRDGKEVYYKAADTAQIRMLHEIVEQVMEIACPERTVDFQASQESIIRHVHDELTANLSERVTIEELSRKYLMNATTLKRVFKQVYGETIAAHIKKHRMEAAATRLRTTQDDVAAIAQAVGYESQSRFTAAFKETYGELPSEYRRRKD
;
A
#
# COMPACT_ATOMS: atom_id res chain seq x y z
N GLU A 1 41.14 -5.59 5.70
CA GLU A 1 39.93 -4.74 5.71
C GLU A 1 39.81 -4.08 4.33
N SER A 2 38.78 -4.42 3.57
CA SER A 2 38.67 -4.05 2.15
C SER A 2 38.27 -2.59 1.91
N GLY A 3 38.03 -1.80 2.95
CA GLY A 3 37.66 -0.38 2.84
C GLY A 3 36.35 -0.07 2.05
N LEU A 4 35.63 -1.13 1.64
CA LEU A 4 34.44 -1.01 0.76
C LEU A 4 33.13 -0.78 1.52
N LEU A 5 33.10 -1.09 2.82
CA LEU A 5 31.93 -0.93 3.66
C LEU A 5 32.28 -0.17 4.93
N VAL A 6 31.42 0.75 5.32
CA VAL A 6 31.42 1.42 6.61
C VAL A 6 30.32 0.82 7.45
N SER A 7 30.65 0.37 8.67
CA SER A 7 29.66 -0.15 9.61
C SER A 7 29.34 0.88 10.70
N ARG A 8 28.08 1.01 11.05
CA ARG A 8 27.59 1.75 12.22
C ARG A 8 26.83 0.80 13.12
N ARG A 9 27.18 0.80 14.41
CA ARG A 9 26.49 0.00 15.43
C ARG A 9 25.46 0.88 16.15
N ASP A 10 24.23 0.37 16.23
CA ASP A 10 23.15 0.99 17.00
C ASP A 10 22.53 -0.08 17.90
N GLY A 11 22.89 -0.06 19.18
CA GLY A 11 22.50 -1.10 20.13
C GLY A 11 23.02 -2.50 19.75
N LYS A 12 22.11 -3.43 19.48
CA LYS A 12 22.42 -4.81 19.05
C LYS A 12 22.51 -4.99 17.54
N GLU A 13 22.15 -3.98 16.76
CA GLU A 13 22.13 -4.03 15.30
C GLU A 13 23.38 -3.37 14.71
N VAL A 14 23.87 -3.93 13.62
CA VAL A 14 25.01 -3.42 12.86
C VAL A 14 24.54 -3.09 11.45
N TYR A 15 24.63 -1.82 11.11
CA TYR A 15 24.28 -1.32 9.77
C TYR A 15 25.54 -1.19 8.94
N TYR A 16 25.50 -1.66 7.71
CA TYR A 16 26.56 -1.53 6.73
C TYR A 16 26.15 -0.59 5.62
N LYS A 17 27.00 0.35 5.29
CA LYS A 17 26.86 1.25 4.17
C LYS A 17 28.10 1.16 3.29
N ALA A 18 27.91 1.21 1.98
CA ALA A 18 29.04 1.34 1.06
C ALA A 18 29.84 2.59 1.43
N ALA A 19 31.15 2.46 1.51
CA ALA A 19 32.02 3.60 1.77
C ALA A 19 31.95 4.57 0.59
N ASP A 20 31.84 5.88 0.86
CA ASP A 20 31.84 6.91 -0.20
C ASP A 20 33.28 7.19 -0.63
N THR A 21 33.86 6.25 -1.35
CA THR A 21 35.21 6.38 -1.94
C THR A 21 35.13 6.58 -3.43
N ALA A 22 36.15 7.21 -4.02
CA ALA A 22 36.23 7.42 -5.45
C ALA A 22 36.12 6.11 -6.25
N GLN A 23 36.66 5.01 -5.70
CA GLN A 23 36.59 3.68 -6.31
C GLN A 23 35.17 3.12 -6.33
N ILE A 24 34.37 3.34 -5.27
CA ILE A 24 32.98 2.87 -5.21
C ILE A 24 32.11 3.71 -6.13
N ARG A 25 32.33 5.01 -6.21
CA ARG A 25 31.62 5.88 -7.18
C ARG A 25 31.93 5.45 -8.61
N MET A 26 33.19 5.21 -8.92
CA MET A 26 33.62 4.72 -10.25
C MET A 26 33.03 3.33 -10.56
N LEU A 27 32.99 2.42 -9.58
CA LEU A 27 32.36 1.10 -9.75
C LEU A 27 30.84 1.23 -9.98
N HIS A 28 30.16 2.13 -9.27
CA HIS A 28 28.74 2.41 -9.46
C HIS A 28 28.46 2.94 -10.88
N GLU A 29 29.26 3.89 -11.32
CA GLU A 29 29.17 4.48 -12.66
C GLU A 29 29.39 3.44 -13.76
N ILE A 30 30.39 2.57 -13.60
CA ILE A 30 30.63 1.46 -14.52
C ILE A 30 29.48 0.46 -14.51
N VAL A 31 28.95 0.08 -13.34
CA VAL A 31 27.82 -0.84 -13.23
C VAL A 31 26.57 -0.23 -13.86
N GLU A 32 26.30 1.05 -13.64
CA GLU A 32 25.17 1.75 -14.28
C GLU A 32 25.33 1.78 -15.81
N GLN A 33 26.50 2.14 -16.33
CA GLN A 33 26.76 2.12 -17.77
C GLN A 33 26.66 0.72 -18.38
N VAL A 34 27.18 -0.30 -17.71
CA VAL A 34 27.07 -1.69 -18.18
C VAL A 34 25.62 -2.17 -18.15
N MET A 35 24.85 -1.77 -17.13
CA MET A 35 23.42 -2.08 -17.03
C MET A 35 22.59 -1.37 -18.10
N GLU A 36 22.90 -0.13 -18.43
CA GLU A 36 22.25 0.60 -19.53
C GLU A 36 22.57 -0.02 -20.91
N ILE A 37 23.81 -0.45 -21.13
CA ILE A 37 24.22 -1.06 -22.40
C ILE A 37 23.71 -2.52 -22.51
N ALA A 38 23.73 -3.27 -21.41
CA ALA A 38 23.39 -4.71 -21.41
C ALA A 38 21.89 -5.00 -21.33
N CYS A 39 21.09 -4.07 -20.80
CA CYS A 39 19.65 -4.28 -20.58
C CYS A 39 18.84 -2.98 -20.64
N PRO A 40 18.76 -2.29 -21.79
CA PRO A 40 17.92 -1.09 -21.93
C PRO A 40 16.42 -1.38 -21.68
N GLU A 41 15.98 -2.60 -21.90
CA GLU A 41 14.58 -3.03 -21.70
C GLU A 41 14.24 -3.40 -20.24
N ARG A 42 15.25 -3.70 -19.39
CA ARG A 42 15.02 -4.17 -18.02
C ARG A 42 14.43 -3.12 -17.08
N THR A 43 14.71 -1.85 -17.30
CA THR A 43 14.17 -0.77 -16.47
C THR A 43 12.67 -0.54 -16.75
N VAL A 44 12.27 -0.63 -18.01
CA VAL A 44 10.88 -0.51 -18.44
C VAL A 44 10.10 -1.75 -18.02
N ASP A 45 10.67 -2.94 -18.17
CA ASP A 45 10.07 -4.22 -17.80
C ASP A 45 9.94 -4.37 -16.27
N PHE A 46 10.93 -3.88 -15.51
CA PHE A 46 10.88 -3.88 -14.04
C PHE A 46 9.81 -2.94 -13.48
N GLN A 47 9.62 -1.76 -14.05
CA GLN A 47 8.55 -0.84 -13.67
C GLN A 47 7.17 -1.40 -14.05
N ALA A 48 7.02 -1.92 -15.26
CA ALA A 48 5.80 -2.59 -15.70
C ALA A 48 5.46 -3.79 -14.83
N SER A 49 6.46 -4.56 -14.40
CA SER A 49 6.34 -5.67 -13.47
C SER A 49 5.89 -5.19 -12.06
N GLN A 50 6.45 -4.08 -11.55
CA GLN A 50 6.01 -3.51 -10.27
C GLN A 50 4.57 -2.99 -10.31
N GLU A 51 4.18 -2.32 -11.38
CA GLU A 51 2.80 -1.86 -11.57
C GLU A 51 1.82 -3.02 -11.67
N SER A 52 2.18 -4.10 -12.36
CA SER A 52 1.37 -5.31 -12.42
C SER A 52 1.16 -5.92 -11.03
N ILE A 53 2.22 -6.04 -10.23
CA ILE A 53 2.12 -6.51 -8.85
C ILE A 53 1.18 -5.61 -8.03
N ILE A 54 1.30 -4.29 -8.16
CA ILE A 54 0.46 -3.35 -7.43
C ILE A 54 -1.02 -3.48 -7.83
N ARG A 55 -1.33 -3.79 -9.08
CA ARG A 55 -2.71 -4.08 -9.50
C ARG A 55 -3.26 -5.34 -8.84
N HIS A 56 -2.46 -6.42 -8.75
CA HIS A 56 -2.87 -7.62 -8.01
C HIS A 56 -3.06 -7.35 -6.51
N VAL A 57 -2.20 -6.52 -5.91
CA VAL A 57 -2.38 -6.06 -4.52
C VAL A 57 -3.70 -5.31 -4.36
N HIS A 58 -4.04 -4.41 -5.27
CA HIS A 58 -5.31 -3.70 -5.28
C HIS A 58 -6.50 -4.67 -5.35
N ASP A 59 -6.47 -5.59 -6.31
CA ASP A 59 -7.56 -6.55 -6.53
C ASP A 59 -7.79 -7.42 -5.29
N GLU A 60 -6.72 -7.88 -4.64
CA GLU A 60 -6.80 -8.64 -3.40
C GLU A 60 -7.42 -7.81 -2.26
N LEU A 61 -6.96 -6.56 -2.08
CA LEU A 61 -7.46 -5.68 -1.02
C LEU A 61 -8.92 -5.28 -1.21
N THR A 62 -9.39 -5.22 -2.45
CA THR A 62 -10.78 -4.83 -2.77
C THR A 62 -11.73 -6.01 -2.87
N ALA A 63 -11.22 -7.22 -3.12
CA ALA A 63 -12.02 -8.43 -3.19
C ALA A 63 -12.66 -8.81 -1.85
N ASN A 64 -11.95 -8.57 -0.73
CA ASN A 64 -12.46 -8.86 0.61
C ASN A 64 -12.21 -7.69 1.58
N LEU A 65 -13.09 -6.70 1.55
CA LEU A 65 -12.98 -5.49 2.40
C LEU A 65 -13.14 -5.77 3.89
N SER A 66 -13.73 -6.91 4.28
CA SER A 66 -13.88 -7.30 5.68
C SER A 66 -12.55 -7.74 6.29
N GLU A 67 -11.63 -8.24 5.50
CA GLU A 67 -10.34 -8.76 5.95
C GLU A 67 -9.34 -7.62 6.22
N ARG A 68 -8.54 -7.82 7.27
CA ARG A 68 -7.43 -6.93 7.61
C ARG A 68 -6.14 -7.53 7.08
N VAL A 69 -5.67 -6.99 5.97
CA VAL A 69 -4.36 -7.36 5.42
C VAL A 69 -3.34 -6.31 5.84
N THR A 70 -2.23 -6.75 6.41
CA THR A 70 -1.13 -5.87 6.83
C THR A 70 -0.15 -5.63 5.69
N ILE A 71 0.58 -4.51 5.76
CA ILE A 71 1.63 -4.20 4.77
C ILE A 71 2.74 -5.28 4.79
N GLU A 72 3.02 -5.85 5.95
CA GLU A 72 4.01 -6.91 6.15
C GLU A 72 3.59 -8.21 5.44
N GLU A 73 2.31 -8.57 5.48
CA GLU A 73 1.76 -9.73 4.78
C GLU A 73 1.84 -9.53 3.27
N LEU A 74 1.41 -8.37 2.77
CA LEU A 74 1.54 -8.02 1.35
C LEU A 74 2.99 -8.03 0.88
N SER A 75 3.90 -7.46 1.67
CA SER A 75 5.33 -7.42 1.37
C SER A 75 5.91 -8.82 1.23
N ARG A 76 5.55 -9.74 2.12
CA ARG A 76 5.97 -11.15 2.05
C ARG A 76 5.36 -11.88 0.86
N LYS A 77 4.06 -11.72 0.66
CA LYS A 77 3.32 -12.41 -0.40
C LYS A 77 3.82 -12.01 -1.80
N TYR A 78 4.04 -10.73 -2.02
CA TYR A 78 4.44 -10.19 -3.32
C TYR A 78 5.96 -9.98 -3.45
N LEU A 79 6.76 -10.44 -2.48
CA LEU A 79 8.23 -10.33 -2.45
C LEU A 79 8.73 -8.90 -2.72
N MET A 80 7.97 -7.90 -2.26
CA MET A 80 8.26 -6.48 -2.41
C MET A 80 8.44 -5.85 -1.04
N ASN A 81 9.51 -5.09 -0.80
CA ASN A 81 9.68 -4.44 0.50
C ASN A 81 8.58 -3.38 0.75
N ALA A 82 8.23 -3.16 2.03
CA ALA A 82 7.13 -2.30 2.46
C ALA A 82 7.24 -0.86 1.95
N THR A 83 8.45 -0.32 1.84
CA THR A 83 8.70 1.04 1.35
C THR A 83 8.39 1.15 -0.13
N THR A 84 8.89 0.20 -0.93
CA THR A 84 8.63 0.13 -2.38
C THR A 84 7.14 -0.09 -2.64
N LEU A 85 6.50 -1.03 -1.92
CA LEU A 85 5.07 -1.31 -2.02
C LEU A 85 4.23 -0.04 -1.83
N LYS A 86 4.45 0.69 -0.73
CA LYS A 86 3.74 1.96 -0.44
C LYS A 86 4.01 3.02 -1.49
N ARG A 87 5.26 3.18 -1.93
CA ARG A 87 5.65 4.17 -2.93
C ARG A 87 5.02 3.89 -4.28
N VAL A 88 5.14 2.66 -4.78
CA VAL A 88 4.61 2.30 -6.11
C VAL A 88 3.08 2.30 -6.10
N PHE A 89 2.45 1.84 -5.01
CA PHE A 89 1.00 1.94 -4.87
C PHE A 89 0.52 3.39 -4.96
N LYS A 90 1.18 4.31 -4.25
CA LYS A 90 0.84 5.74 -4.31
C LYS A 90 1.10 6.34 -5.71
N GLN A 91 2.11 5.88 -6.43
CA GLN A 91 2.37 6.32 -7.81
C GLN A 91 1.26 5.86 -8.77
N VAL A 92 0.78 4.62 -8.62
CA VAL A 92 -0.26 4.04 -9.50
C VAL A 92 -1.66 4.60 -9.19
N TYR A 93 -2.02 4.68 -7.90
CA TYR A 93 -3.38 5.05 -7.48
C TYR A 93 -3.53 6.49 -6.95
N GLY A 94 -2.44 7.24 -6.84
CA GLY A 94 -2.44 8.64 -6.36
C GLY A 94 -2.60 8.80 -4.85
N GLU A 95 -2.91 7.75 -4.11
CA GLU A 95 -3.20 7.76 -2.67
C GLU A 95 -2.54 6.61 -1.92
N THR A 96 -2.53 6.66 -0.59
CA THR A 96 -1.97 5.59 0.23
C THR A 96 -2.89 4.36 0.24
N ILE A 97 -2.33 3.16 0.45
CA ILE A 97 -3.10 1.91 0.59
C ILE A 97 -4.22 2.06 1.62
N ALA A 98 -3.94 2.68 2.78
CA ALA A 98 -4.93 2.86 3.84
C ALA A 98 -6.09 3.79 3.42
N ALA A 99 -5.80 4.90 2.73
CA ALA A 99 -6.80 5.82 2.21
C ALA A 99 -7.66 5.15 1.14
N HIS A 100 -7.02 4.40 0.25
CA HIS A 100 -7.66 3.66 -0.82
C HIS A 100 -8.66 2.61 -0.28
N ILE A 101 -8.23 1.77 0.67
CA ILE A 101 -9.10 0.79 1.31
C ILE A 101 -10.25 1.49 2.06
N LYS A 102 -9.96 2.59 2.79
CA LYS A 102 -11.00 3.37 3.49
C LYS A 102 -12.09 3.82 2.51
N LYS A 103 -11.68 4.34 1.36
CA LYS A 103 -12.62 4.80 0.31
C LYS A 103 -13.49 3.65 -0.18
N HIS A 104 -12.92 2.51 -0.59
CA HIS A 104 -13.69 1.34 -1.04
C HIS A 104 -14.63 0.78 0.04
N ARG A 105 -14.19 0.76 1.32
CA ARG A 105 -15.06 0.38 2.45
C ARG A 105 -16.25 1.31 2.60
N MET A 106 -16.05 2.60 2.45
CA MET A 106 -17.14 3.59 2.55
C MET A 106 -18.10 3.50 1.38
N GLU A 107 -17.60 3.30 0.15
CA GLU A 107 -18.44 3.08 -1.04
C GLU A 107 -19.29 1.80 -0.93
N ALA A 108 -18.69 0.70 -0.48
CA ALA A 108 -19.41 -0.55 -0.23
C ALA A 108 -20.46 -0.39 0.88
N ALA A 109 -20.16 0.34 1.95
CA ALA A 109 -21.10 0.63 3.02
C ALA A 109 -22.27 1.50 2.53
N ALA A 110 -22.00 2.53 1.74
CA ALA A 110 -23.03 3.38 1.15
C ALA A 110 -23.99 2.58 0.27
N THR A 111 -23.45 1.69 -0.57
CA THR A 111 -24.24 0.76 -1.38
C THR A 111 -25.12 -0.14 -0.51
N ARG A 112 -24.56 -0.80 0.53
CA ARG A 112 -25.35 -1.65 1.42
C ARG A 112 -26.42 -0.90 2.18
N LEU A 113 -26.14 0.32 2.66
CA LEU A 113 -27.14 1.17 3.32
C LEU A 113 -28.36 1.47 2.44
N ARG A 114 -28.19 1.58 1.13
CA ARG A 114 -29.28 1.83 0.18
C ARG A 114 -29.98 0.56 -0.27
N THR A 115 -29.27 -0.56 -0.41
CA THR A 115 -29.77 -1.78 -1.04
C THR A 115 -30.22 -2.86 -0.09
N THR A 116 -29.83 -2.77 1.19
CA THR A 116 -30.19 -3.79 2.22
C THR A 116 -30.89 -3.17 3.43
N GLN A 117 -31.53 -4.03 4.23
CA GLN A 117 -32.12 -3.67 5.52
C GLN A 117 -31.22 -4.05 6.71
N ASP A 118 -29.97 -4.44 6.43
CA ASP A 118 -29.01 -4.81 7.46
C ASP A 118 -28.83 -3.67 8.48
N ASP A 119 -28.64 -3.99 9.73
CA ASP A 119 -28.37 -2.96 10.72
C ASP A 119 -26.97 -2.32 10.48
N VAL A 120 -26.77 -1.12 11.07
CA VAL A 120 -25.53 -0.37 10.86
C VAL A 120 -24.31 -1.11 11.41
N ALA A 121 -24.50 -1.92 12.46
CA ALA A 121 -23.42 -2.73 13.06
C ALA A 121 -23.00 -3.87 12.12
N ALA A 122 -23.97 -4.58 11.51
CA ALA A 122 -23.71 -5.63 10.54
C ALA A 122 -23.00 -5.07 9.29
N ILE A 123 -23.44 -3.90 8.80
CA ILE A 123 -22.75 -3.23 7.67
C ILE A 123 -21.32 -2.85 8.05
N ALA A 124 -21.10 -2.30 9.25
CA ALA A 124 -19.76 -1.96 9.71
C ALA A 124 -18.83 -3.18 9.71
N GLN A 125 -19.27 -4.30 10.24
CA GLN A 125 -18.51 -5.56 10.22
C GLN A 125 -18.25 -6.06 8.81
N ALA A 126 -19.26 -6.06 7.93
CA ALA A 126 -19.16 -6.52 6.57
C ALA A 126 -18.14 -5.73 5.73
N VAL A 127 -17.88 -4.45 6.09
CA VAL A 127 -16.87 -3.62 5.43
C VAL A 127 -15.58 -3.49 6.25
N GLY A 128 -15.35 -4.36 7.25
CA GLY A 128 -14.08 -4.50 7.96
C GLY A 128 -13.85 -3.52 9.11
N TYR A 129 -14.92 -3.01 9.72
CA TYR A 129 -14.84 -2.25 10.96
C TYR A 129 -15.23 -3.10 12.16
N GLU A 130 -14.34 -3.24 13.13
CA GLU A 130 -14.59 -3.96 14.39
C GLU A 130 -15.60 -3.24 15.31
N SER A 131 -15.76 -1.94 15.13
CA SER A 131 -16.60 -1.08 15.98
C SER A 131 -17.52 -0.21 15.14
N GLN A 132 -18.80 -0.28 15.43
CA GLN A 132 -19.83 0.59 14.83
C GLN A 132 -19.50 2.07 15.05
N SER A 133 -18.95 2.45 16.20
CA SER A 133 -18.60 3.83 16.50
C SER A 133 -17.50 4.35 15.58
N ARG A 134 -16.44 3.56 15.33
CA ARG A 134 -15.36 3.90 14.39
C ARG A 134 -15.87 3.97 12.97
N PHE A 135 -16.74 3.04 12.58
CA PHE A 135 -17.40 3.08 11.27
C PHE A 135 -18.24 4.35 11.11
N THR A 136 -19.11 4.66 12.07
CA THR A 136 -19.97 5.84 12.02
C THR A 136 -19.17 7.14 11.89
N ALA A 137 -18.07 7.26 12.64
CA ALA A 137 -17.17 8.42 12.54
C ALA A 137 -16.52 8.52 11.15
N ALA A 138 -15.99 7.41 10.62
CA ALA A 138 -15.37 7.37 9.30
C ALA A 138 -16.39 7.65 8.18
N PHE A 139 -17.61 7.13 8.31
CA PHE A 139 -18.69 7.37 7.34
C PHE A 139 -19.10 8.84 7.32
N LYS A 140 -19.32 9.44 8.52
CA LYS A 140 -19.64 10.86 8.64
C LYS A 140 -18.52 11.76 8.10
N GLU A 141 -17.26 11.40 8.33
CA GLU A 141 -16.11 12.13 7.77
C GLU A 141 -16.14 12.10 6.23
N THR A 142 -16.55 10.97 5.64
CA THR A 142 -16.54 10.77 4.18
C THR A 142 -17.76 11.39 3.48
N TYR A 143 -18.97 11.23 4.06
CA TYR A 143 -20.23 11.62 3.44
C TYR A 143 -20.91 12.85 4.08
N GLY A 144 -20.37 13.36 5.21
CA GLY A 144 -20.90 14.51 5.92
C GLY A 144 -22.12 14.21 6.80
N GLU A 145 -22.70 13.02 6.73
CA GLU A 145 -23.91 12.62 7.46
C GLU A 145 -23.76 11.24 8.11
N LEU A 146 -24.63 10.92 9.06
CA LEU A 146 -24.64 9.63 9.73
C LEU A 146 -25.14 8.51 8.81
N PRO A 147 -24.68 7.24 8.97
CA PRO A 147 -25.18 6.11 8.18
C PRO A 147 -26.69 5.95 8.19
N SER A 148 -27.33 6.21 9.35
CA SER A 148 -28.80 6.14 9.50
C SER A 148 -29.53 7.28 8.78
N GLU A 149 -28.93 8.44 8.67
CA GLU A 149 -29.44 9.59 7.90
C GLU A 149 -29.32 9.32 6.42
N TYR A 150 -28.12 8.85 5.98
CA TYR A 150 -27.84 8.45 4.61
C TYR A 150 -28.83 7.40 4.08
N ARG A 151 -29.16 6.38 4.90
CA ARG A 151 -30.18 5.36 4.57
C ARG A 151 -31.56 5.96 4.34
N ARG A 152 -31.96 6.95 5.15
CA ARG A 152 -33.31 7.57 5.09
C ARG A 152 -33.47 8.57 3.95
N ARG A 153 -32.37 9.05 3.41
CA ARG A 153 -32.40 9.96 2.26
C ARG A 153 -32.88 9.18 1.03
N LYS A 154 -34.13 9.41 0.64
CA LYS A 154 -34.66 8.99 -0.65
C LYS A 154 -34.12 9.96 -1.70
N ASP A 155 -33.49 9.43 -2.73
CA ASP A 155 -33.12 10.20 -3.91
C ASP A 155 -34.36 10.74 -4.60
#